data_c7facb536055c01a01f9f92facec4c46
#
_entry.id   c7facb536055c01a01f9f92facec4c46
#
_cell.length_a   1.000
_cell.length_b   1.000
_cell.length_c   1.000
_cell.angle_alpha   90.00
_cell.angle_beta   90.00
_cell.angle_gamma   90.00
#
_symmetry.space_group_name_H-M   'P 1'
#
loop_
_entity.id
_entity.type
_entity.pdbx_description
1 polymer ?
#
loop_
_entity_poly.entity_id
_entity_poly.type
_entity_poly.pdbx_seq_one_letter_code
_entity_poly.pdbx_strand_id
1 'polypeptide(L)'
;KERFLNELFDLIRIPSVSAEAGRKPDMRRCAEYLAAALAEAGADRAEVMPTEGNPVVYAEKIVSPKARTVLVYGHYDVMPVDPRGEWRSDPFEPVVRDGRIWGRGADDDKGQLWMHAKAFEAMCATGTLPCNVKFMLEGEEEIGSPSLYGFCRQYKKMLKADVILVSDTSMLSMQTPSITC
;
A
#
# COMPACT_ATOMS: atom_id res chain seq x y z
N LYS A 1 16.98 -6.08 6.68
CA LYS A 1 15.75 -6.77 7.10
C LYS A 1 15.08 -6.02 8.27
N GLU A 2 15.82 -5.70 9.33
CA GLU A 2 15.30 -5.04 10.53
C GLU A 2 14.70 -3.65 10.22
N ARG A 3 15.39 -2.84 9.42
CA ARG A 3 14.88 -1.53 8.95
C ARG A 3 13.51 -1.66 8.28
N PHE A 4 13.35 -2.57 7.32
CA PHE A 4 12.09 -2.77 6.58
C PHE A 4 10.94 -3.18 7.50
N LEU A 5 11.26 -3.97 8.54
CA LEU A 5 10.28 -4.39 9.53
C LEU A 5 9.85 -3.22 10.43
N ASN A 6 10.81 -2.41 10.89
CA ASN A 6 10.51 -1.24 11.72
C ASN A 6 9.65 -0.21 10.96
N GLU A 7 9.99 0.05 9.71
CA GLU A 7 9.21 0.94 8.84
C GLU A 7 7.78 0.41 8.59
N LEU A 8 7.61 -0.92 8.41
CA LEU A 8 6.27 -1.51 8.36
C LEU A 8 5.52 -1.32 9.68
N PHE A 9 6.20 -1.44 10.81
CA PHE A 9 5.59 -1.21 12.12
C PHE A 9 5.13 0.24 12.28
N ASP A 10 5.93 1.20 11.80
CA ASP A 10 5.53 2.60 11.81
C ASP A 10 4.30 2.85 10.92
N LEU A 11 4.20 2.18 9.78
CA LEU A 11 3.02 2.24 8.91
C LEU A 11 1.78 1.63 9.60
N ILE A 12 1.92 0.47 10.28
CA ILE A 12 0.81 -0.19 10.99
C ILE A 12 0.33 0.66 12.17
N ARG A 13 1.22 1.38 12.85
CA ARG A 13 0.87 2.29 13.96
C ARG A 13 -0.03 3.44 13.56
N ILE A 14 -0.15 3.75 12.27
CA ILE A 14 -1.09 4.77 11.80
C ILE A 14 -2.47 4.12 11.66
N PRO A 15 -3.47 4.45 12.51
CA PRO A 15 -4.77 3.81 12.51
C PRO A 15 -5.67 4.38 11.39
N SER A 16 -5.33 4.07 10.15
CA SER A 16 -6.03 4.53 8.94
C SER A 16 -7.34 3.77 8.71
N VAL A 17 -8.29 3.90 9.63
CA VAL A 17 -9.60 3.26 9.55
C VAL A 17 -10.55 4.14 8.72
N SER A 18 -10.82 3.73 7.48
CA SER A 18 -11.62 4.51 6.53
C SER A 18 -13.08 4.68 6.94
N ALA A 19 -13.65 3.66 7.63
CA ALA A 19 -15.02 3.67 8.11
C ALA A 19 -15.27 4.64 9.29
N GLU A 20 -14.23 5.19 9.92
CA GLU A 20 -14.33 6.08 11.07
C GLU A 20 -14.07 7.54 10.67
N ALA A 21 -15.10 8.38 10.67
CA ALA A 21 -14.98 9.79 10.29
C ALA A 21 -13.93 10.58 11.10
N GLY A 22 -13.71 10.20 12.36
CA GLY A 22 -12.68 10.79 13.23
C GLY A 22 -11.24 10.45 12.82
N ARG A 23 -11.04 9.48 11.92
CA ARG A 23 -9.73 9.02 11.44
C ARG A 23 -9.23 9.71 10.18
N LYS A 24 -9.93 10.69 9.66
CA LYS A 24 -9.46 11.45 8.47
C LYS A 24 -8.03 12.02 8.61
N PRO A 25 -7.59 12.54 9.75
CA PRO A 25 -6.18 12.95 9.92
C PRO A 25 -5.21 11.77 9.82
N ASP A 26 -5.59 10.59 10.34
CA ASP A 26 -4.77 9.39 10.26
C ASP A 26 -4.70 8.84 8.83
N MET A 27 -5.82 8.91 8.08
CA MET A 27 -5.86 8.57 6.65
C MET A 27 -4.86 9.42 5.88
N ARG A 28 -4.90 10.74 6.08
CA ARG A 28 -3.96 11.65 5.43
C ARG A 28 -2.51 11.38 5.82
N ARG A 29 -2.24 11.20 7.11
CA ARG A 29 -0.90 10.86 7.63
C ARG A 29 -0.36 9.56 7.01
N CYS A 30 -1.23 8.55 6.85
CA CYS A 30 -0.85 7.28 6.22
C CYS A 30 -0.48 7.47 4.74
N ALA A 31 -1.28 8.24 4.00
CA ALA A 31 -0.99 8.57 2.60
C ALA A 31 0.33 9.35 2.46
N GLU A 32 0.57 10.34 3.33
CA GLU A 32 1.80 11.13 3.35
C GLU A 32 3.03 10.27 3.68
N TYR A 33 2.90 9.34 4.64
CA TYR A 33 3.96 8.38 4.96
C TYR A 33 4.34 7.51 3.74
N LEU A 34 3.35 6.98 3.03
CA LEU A 34 3.58 6.14 1.86
C LEU A 34 4.18 6.93 0.69
N ALA A 35 3.70 8.15 0.46
CA ALA A 35 4.26 9.01 -0.58
C ALA A 35 5.75 9.33 -0.30
N ALA A 36 6.09 9.68 0.94
CA ALA A 36 7.47 9.91 1.37
C ALA A 36 8.33 8.66 1.19
N ALA A 37 7.85 7.50 1.65
CA ALA A 37 8.58 6.23 1.52
C ALA A 37 8.84 5.84 0.06
N LEU A 38 7.88 6.06 -0.86
CA LEU A 38 8.07 5.80 -2.29
C LEU A 38 9.03 6.79 -2.95
N ALA A 39 9.02 8.06 -2.53
CA ALA A 39 10.00 9.05 -2.98
C ALA A 39 11.42 8.67 -2.55
N GLU A 40 11.60 8.30 -1.28
CA GLU A 40 12.89 7.84 -0.73
C GLU A 40 13.36 6.54 -1.39
N ALA A 41 12.43 5.66 -1.77
CA ALA A 41 12.71 4.43 -2.50
C ALA A 41 13.21 4.67 -3.94
N GLY A 42 13.12 5.89 -4.45
CA GLY A 42 13.66 6.27 -5.76
C GLY A 42 12.61 6.51 -6.84
N ALA A 43 11.36 6.74 -6.49
CA ALA A 43 10.34 7.19 -7.44
C ALA A 43 10.72 8.58 -8.00
N ASP A 44 10.47 8.79 -9.30
CA ASP A 44 10.70 10.09 -9.95
C ASP A 44 9.61 11.10 -9.54
N ARG A 45 8.46 10.61 -9.16
CA ARG A 45 7.30 11.36 -8.67
C ARG A 45 6.58 10.54 -7.61
N ALA A 46 6.19 11.17 -6.51
CA ALA A 46 5.33 10.58 -5.48
C ALA A 46 4.45 11.68 -4.88
N GLU A 47 3.14 11.50 -4.90
CA GLU A 47 2.17 12.53 -4.54
C GLU A 47 0.96 11.95 -3.82
N VAL A 48 0.43 12.73 -2.89
CA VAL A 48 -0.89 12.50 -2.28
C VAL A 48 -1.93 13.27 -3.08
N MET A 49 -2.72 12.56 -3.85
CA MET A 49 -3.71 13.13 -4.77
C MET A 49 -5.09 13.16 -4.13
N PRO A 50 -5.78 14.31 -4.13
CA PRO A 50 -7.10 14.42 -3.53
C PRO A 50 -8.15 13.63 -4.33
N THR A 51 -9.15 13.12 -3.61
CA THR A 51 -10.39 12.57 -4.14
C THR A 51 -11.58 13.26 -3.48
N GLU A 52 -12.80 12.82 -3.74
CA GLU A 52 -13.99 13.27 -2.99
C GLU A 52 -14.00 12.73 -1.55
N GLY A 53 -13.27 11.66 -1.29
CA GLY A 53 -13.13 11.01 0.02
C GLY A 53 -11.70 11.02 0.54
N ASN A 54 -11.13 9.83 0.77
CA ASN A 54 -9.75 9.70 1.21
C ASN A 54 -8.78 9.78 0.01
N PRO A 55 -7.60 10.38 0.16
CA PRO A 55 -6.69 10.61 -0.96
C PRO A 55 -6.12 9.30 -1.52
N VAL A 56 -5.70 9.34 -2.78
CA VAL A 56 -4.90 8.29 -3.43
C VAL A 56 -3.43 8.69 -3.40
N VAL A 57 -2.56 7.76 -3.07
CA VAL A 57 -1.12 7.92 -3.26
C VAL A 57 -0.75 7.44 -4.65
N TYR A 58 -0.17 8.33 -5.44
CA TYR A 58 0.41 8.00 -6.75
C TYR A 58 1.92 8.15 -6.72
N ALA A 59 2.63 7.16 -7.25
CA ALA A 59 4.06 7.30 -7.50
C ALA A 59 4.43 6.65 -8.83
N GLU A 60 5.54 7.09 -9.43
CA GLU A 60 6.06 6.51 -10.66
C GLU A 60 7.58 6.56 -10.76
N LYS A 61 8.13 5.55 -11.42
CA LYS A 61 9.51 5.48 -11.91
C LYS A 61 9.51 5.07 -13.36
N ILE A 62 9.99 5.94 -14.24
CA ILE A 62 10.03 5.69 -15.68
C ILE A 62 11.47 5.42 -16.10
N VAL A 63 11.81 4.15 -16.27
CA VAL A 63 13.17 3.73 -16.71
C VAL A 63 13.36 3.94 -18.22
N SER A 64 12.29 3.81 -19.01
CA SER A 64 12.33 4.06 -20.45
C SER A 64 10.92 4.23 -21.03
N PRO A 65 10.71 5.13 -22.01
CA PRO A 65 9.42 5.25 -22.70
C PRO A 65 9.02 3.99 -23.49
N LYS A 66 9.98 3.10 -23.76
CA LYS A 66 9.75 1.84 -24.51
C LYS A 66 9.58 0.63 -23.58
N ALA A 67 9.90 0.76 -22.31
CA ALA A 67 9.74 -0.33 -21.35
C ALA A 67 8.26 -0.54 -21.03
N ARG A 68 7.91 -1.80 -20.74
CA ARG A 68 6.57 -2.11 -20.20
C ARG A 68 6.36 -1.39 -18.87
N THR A 69 5.10 -1.10 -18.57
CA THR A 69 4.70 -0.41 -17.35
C THR A 69 3.85 -1.35 -16.50
N VAL A 70 4.26 -1.53 -15.25
CA VAL A 70 3.48 -2.22 -14.21
C VAL A 70 2.85 -1.17 -13.31
N LEU A 71 1.54 -1.27 -13.08
CA LEU A 71 0.81 -0.51 -12.07
C LEU A 71 0.59 -1.40 -10.86
N VAL A 72 1.21 -1.07 -9.75
CA VAL A 72 0.99 -1.70 -8.45
C VAL A 72 -0.23 -1.04 -7.82
N TYR A 73 -1.25 -1.84 -7.53
CA TYR A 73 -2.42 -1.43 -6.77
C TYR A 73 -2.34 -2.03 -5.35
N GLY A 74 -2.81 -1.28 -4.39
CA GLY A 74 -3.02 -1.70 -3.01
C GLY A 74 -3.84 -0.66 -2.27
N HIS A 75 -4.21 -0.95 -1.01
CA HIS A 75 -4.92 0.00 -0.18
C HIS A 75 -4.22 0.18 1.18
N TYR A 76 -4.32 1.38 1.71
CA TYR A 76 -3.69 1.73 2.98
C TYR A 76 -4.69 1.92 4.12
N ASP A 77 -5.98 1.90 3.82
CA ASP A 77 -7.01 1.85 4.85
C ASP A 77 -7.15 0.45 5.43
N VAL A 78 -7.77 0.38 6.58
CA VAL A 78 -7.96 -0.87 7.32
C VAL A 78 -9.33 -0.90 7.95
N MET A 79 -9.84 -2.12 8.18
CA MET A 79 -11.07 -2.36 8.93
C MET A 79 -10.99 -1.83 10.36
N PRO A 80 -12.13 -1.45 10.96
CA PRO A 80 -12.26 -1.23 12.39
C PRO A 80 -11.74 -2.39 13.23
N VAL A 81 -11.43 -2.12 14.49
CA VAL A 81 -10.85 -3.11 15.40
C VAL A 81 -11.84 -3.66 16.42
N ASP A 82 -13.11 -3.37 16.25
CA ASP A 82 -14.16 -3.87 17.13
C ASP A 82 -14.50 -5.33 16.85
N PRO A 83 -14.78 -6.14 17.89
CA PRO A 83 -14.67 -5.80 19.31
C PRO A 83 -13.21 -5.81 19.80
N ARG A 84 -12.74 -4.66 20.30
CA ARG A 84 -11.34 -4.49 20.74
C ARG A 84 -10.90 -5.48 21.82
N GLY A 85 -11.83 -5.99 22.61
CA GLY A 85 -11.57 -6.96 23.68
C GLY A 85 -11.12 -8.36 23.19
N GLU A 86 -11.28 -8.67 21.91
CA GLU A 86 -10.82 -9.94 21.32
C GLU A 86 -9.36 -9.90 20.88
N TRP A 87 -8.75 -8.72 20.80
CA TRP A 87 -7.36 -8.58 20.45
C TRP A 87 -6.43 -8.94 21.62
N ARG A 88 -5.45 -9.81 21.37
CA ARG A 88 -4.45 -10.22 22.37
C ARG A 88 -3.35 -9.20 22.60
N SER A 89 -3.23 -8.21 21.74
CA SER A 89 -2.30 -7.06 21.82
C SER A 89 -3.01 -5.86 21.21
N ASP A 90 -2.52 -4.64 21.45
CA ASP A 90 -3.09 -3.46 20.81
C ASP A 90 -3.00 -3.63 19.28
N PRO A 91 -4.13 -3.51 18.54
CA PRO A 91 -4.17 -3.74 17.09
C PRO A 91 -3.28 -2.77 16.28
N PHE A 92 -2.97 -1.59 16.82
CA PHE A 92 -2.09 -0.60 16.18
C PHE A 92 -0.70 -0.52 16.81
N GLU A 93 -0.35 -1.45 17.71
CA GLU A 93 1.02 -1.64 18.18
C GLU A 93 1.50 -3.03 17.73
N PRO A 94 2.13 -3.12 16.54
CA PRO A 94 2.47 -4.40 15.94
C PRO A 94 3.51 -5.15 16.78
N VAL A 95 3.32 -6.44 16.93
CA VAL A 95 4.22 -7.34 17.68
C VAL A 95 4.61 -8.55 16.82
N VAL A 96 5.84 -9.03 17.03
CA VAL A 96 6.26 -10.32 16.47
C VAL A 96 6.03 -11.40 17.53
N ARG A 97 5.21 -12.39 17.22
CA ARG A 97 4.93 -13.54 18.06
C ARG A 97 4.81 -14.80 17.20
N ASP A 98 5.47 -15.86 17.61
CA ASP A 98 5.49 -17.16 16.92
C ASP A 98 5.89 -17.04 15.42
N GLY A 99 6.87 -16.15 15.13
CA GLY A 99 7.38 -15.94 13.78
C GLY A 99 6.42 -15.18 12.85
N ARG A 100 5.34 -14.58 13.40
CA ARG A 100 4.34 -13.80 12.67
C ARG A 100 4.23 -12.39 13.21
N ILE A 101 3.87 -11.46 12.33
CA ILE A 101 3.52 -10.09 12.70
C ILE A 101 2.02 -10.04 13.02
N TRP A 102 1.70 -9.48 14.17
CA TRP A 102 0.33 -9.28 14.64
C TRP A 102 0.04 -7.80 14.73
N GLY A 103 -1.01 -7.35 14.07
CA GLY A 103 -1.47 -5.97 14.03
C GLY A 103 -2.54 -5.78 12.97
N ARG A 104 -3.40 -4.77 13.08
CA ARG A 104 -4.39 -4.45 12.07
C ARG A 104 -3.70 -3.91 10.82
N GLY A 105 -3.96 -4.52 9.65
CA GLY A 105 -3.29 -4.18 8.40
C GLY A 105 -1.94 -4.89 8.20
N ALA A 106 -1.51 -5.77 9.13
CA ALA A 106 -0.25 -6.51 8.98
C ALA A 106 -0.25 -7.45 7.77
N ASP A 107 -1.41 -7.92 7.36
CA ASP A 107 -1.64 -8.72 6.15
C ASP A 107 -2.42 -7.89 5.13
N ASP A 108 -3.61 -7.49 5.46
CA ASP A 108 -4.58 -6.79 4.65
C ASP A 108 -4.58 -5.28 4.96
N ASP A 109 -4.12 -4.40 4.06
CA ASP A 109 -3.22 -4.67 2.91
C ASP A 109 -1.85 -3.99 3.11
N LYS A 110 -1.63 -3.28 4.26
CA LYS A 110 -0.36 -2.57 4.54
C LYS A 110 0.86 -3.46 4.43
N GLY A 111 0.79 -4.70 4.92
CA GLY A 111 1.88 -5.65 4.82
C GLY A 111 2.19 -6.03 3.38
N GLN A 112 1.16 -6.27 2.57
CA GLN A 112 1.29 -6.70 1.18
C GLN A 112 1.76 -5.53 0.30
N LEU A 113 1.14 -4.35 0.42
CA LEU A 113 1.60 -3.17 -0.33
C LEU A 113 3.04 -2.77 0.04
N TRP A 114 3.43 -2.96 1.32
CA TRP A 114 4.78 -2.66 1.78
C TRP A 114 5.84 -3.55 1.16
N MET A 115 5.52 -4.83 0.90
CA MET A 115 6.42 -5.71 0.15
C MET A 115 6.76 -5.14 -1.22
N HIS A 116 5.78 -4.59 -1.94
CA HIS A 116 6.00 -3.97 -3.24
C HIS A 116 6.87 -2.71 -3.14
N ALA A 117 6.61 -1.86 -2.15
CA ALA A 117 7.43 -0.66 -1.92
C ALA A 117 8.88 -1.01 -1.62
N LYS A 118 9.14 -2.07 -0.81
CA LYS A 118 10.51 -2.50 -0.49
C LYS A 118 11.19 -3.29 -1.61
N ALA A 119 10.45 -4.04 -2.41
CA ALA A 119 10.97 -4.64 -3.64
C ALA A 119 11.39 -3.55 -4.64
N PHE A 120 10.56 -2.52 -4.82
CA PHE A 120 10.86 -1.37 -5.65
C PHE A 120 12.12 -0.63 -5.16
N GLU A 121 12.21 -0.33 -3.86
CA GLU A 121 13.40 0.28 -3.25
C GLU A 121 14.67 -0.52 -3.53
N ALA A 122 14.62 -1.84 -3.32
CA ALA A 122 15.76 -2.71 -3.55
C ALA A 122 16.21 -2.72 -5.02
N MET A 123 15.26 -2.78 -5.95
CA MET A 123 15.55 -2.74 -7.40
C MET A 123 16.09 -1.38 -7.84
N CYS A 124 15.59 -0.27 -7.30
CA CYS A 124 16.13 1.05 -7.57
C CYS A 124 17.56 1.20 -7.04
N ALA A 125 17.80 0.77 -5.80
CA ALA A 125 19.12 0.85 -5.16
C ALA A 125 20.21 0.03 -5.87
N THR A 126 19.82 -1.09 -6.49
CA THR A 126 20.74 -1.97 -7.23
C THR A 126 20.79 -1.66 -8.73
N GLY A 127 19.99 -0.71 -9.24
CA GLY A 127 19.90 -0.41 -10.66
C GLY A 127 19.34 -1.55 -11.51
N THR A 128 18.56 -2.45 -10.92
CA THR A 128 18.03 -3.65 -11.59
C THR A 128 16.55 -3.55 -11.95
N LEU A 129 15.93 -2.38 -11.84
CA LEU A 129 14.52 -2.20 -12.17
C LEU A 129 14.27 -2.46 -13.67
N PRO A 130 13.54 -3.52 -14.06
CA PRO A 130 13.47 -3.96 -15.46
C PRO A 130 12.37 -3.28 -16.27
N CYS A 131 11.49 -2.53 -15.64
CA CYS A 131 10.29 -1.94 -16.25
C CYS A 131 9.94 -0.62 -15.59
N ASN A 132 9.05 0.14 -16.22
CA ASN A 132 8.43 1.28 -15.57
C ASN A 132 7.49 0.78 -14.49
N VAL A 133 7.49 1.45 -13.33
CA VAL A 133 6.61 1.10 -12.22
C VAL A 133 5.78 2.32 -11.84
N LYS A 134 4.52 2.10 -11.62
CA LYS A 134 3.57 3.05 -11.05
C LYS A 134 2.94 2.44 -9.82
N PHE A 135 2.61 3.27 -8.86
CA PHE A 135 1.83 2.91 -7.68
C PHE A 135 0.54 3.71 -7.67
N MET A 136 -0.56 3.04 -7.36
CA MET A 136 -1.84 3.65 -7.04
C MET A 136 -2.35 2.98 -5.76
N LEU A 137 -2.23 3.68 -4.64
CA LEU A 137 -2.61 3.18 -3.33
C LEU A 137 -3.81 3.99 -2.83
N GLU A 138 -4.95 3.32 -2.66
CA GLU A 138 -6.18 3.99 -2.23
C GLU A 138 -6.40 3.90 -0.72
N GLY A 139 -7.34 4.70 -0.23
CA GLY A 139 -7.69 4.75 1.18
C GLY A 139 -9.18 4.51 1.46
N GLU A 140 -9.87 3.75 0.63
CA GLU A 140 -11.31 3.52 0.73
C GLU A 140 -11.74 2.09 0.36
N GLU A 141 -10.78 1.15 0.21
CA GLU A 141 -11.08 -0.22 -0.21
C GLU A 141 -12.07 -0.87 0.75
N GLU A 142 -11.83 -0.76 2.04
CA GLU A 142 -12.59 -1.36 3.13
C GLU A 142 -14.01 -0.76 3.32
N ILE A 143 -14.33 0.27 2.55
CA ILE A 143 -15.68 0.87 2.48
C ILE A 143 -16.26 0.85 1.06
N GLY A 144 -15.67 0.03 0.16
CA GLY A 144 -16.14 -0.21 -1.19
C GLY A 144 -15.67 0.79 -2.25
N SER A 145 -14.53 1.45 -2.02
CA SER A 145 -13.83 2.33 -2.99
C SER A 145 -14.70 3.40 -3.65
N PRO A 146 -15.52 4.17 -2.93
CA PRO A 146 -16.49 5.08 -3.55
C PRO A 146 -15.87 6.12 -4.47
N SER A 147 -14.64 6.58 -4.19
CA SER A 147 -13.95 7.61 -4.98
C SER A 147 -13.09 7.05 -6.11
N LEU A 148 -12.78 5.73 -6.10
CA LEU A 148 -11.79 5.12 -6.98
C LEU A 148 -12.19 5.22 -8.47
N TYR A 149 -13.46 4.96 -8.79
CA TYR A 149 -13.93 5.03 -10.18
C TYR A 149 -13.75 6.44 -10.77
N GLY A 150 -14.14 7.46 -10.03
CA GLY A 150 -13.95 8.87 -10.41
C GLY A 150 -12.48 9.23 -10.63
N PHE A 151 -11.62 8.81 -9.70
CA PHE A 151 -10.18 8.98 -9.78
C PHE A 151 -9.59 8.32 -11.03
N CYS A 152 -9.87 7.05 -11.25
CA CYS A 152 -9.37 6.31 -12.41
C CYS A 152 -9.83 6.91 -13.73
N ARG A 153 -11.07 7.40 -13.79
CA ARG A 153 -11.61 8.05 -14.99
C ARG A 153 -10.91 9.38 -15.27
N GLN A 154 -10.69 10.18 -14.24
CA GLN A 154 -10.01 11.48 -14.32
C GLN A 154 -8.56 11.32 -14.75
N TYR A 155 -7.84 10.36 -14.18
CA TYR A 155 -6.41 10.15 -14.37
C TYR A 155 -6.08 8.97 -15.30
N LYS A 156 -7.01 8.56 -16.16
CA LYS A 156 -6.88 7.41 -17.08
C LYS A 156 -5.56 7.39 -17.86
N LYS A 157 -5.10 8.53 -18.35
CA LYS A 157 -3.84 8.61 -19.12
C LYS A 157 -2.62 8.38 -18.22
N MET A 158 -2.63 8.95 -17.03
CA MET A 158 -1.57 8.81 -16.04
C MET A 158 -1.45 7.36 -15.55
N LEU A 159 -2.58 6.70 -15.31
CA LEU A 159 -2.66 5.33 -14.82
C LEU A 159 -2.44 4.26 -15.89
N LYS A 160 -2.31 4.65 -17.17
CA LYS A 160 -2.09 3.67 -18.23
C LYS A 160 -0.88 2.78 -17.94
N ALA A 161 -1.08 1.47 -17.98
CA ALA A 161 -0.09 0.43 -17.75
C ALA A 161 -0.33 -0.76 -18.67
N ASP A 162 0.63 -1.66 -18.78
CA ASP A 162 0.52 -2.92 -19.53
C ASP A 162 0.02 -4.06 -18.62
N VAL A 163 0.32 -3.97 -17.32
CA VAL A 163 -0.04 -4.96 -16.30
C VAL A 163 -0.45 -4.20 -15.04
N ILE A 164 -1.49 -4.71 -14.36
CA ILE A 164 -1.83 -4.30 -12.99
C ILE A 164 -1.43 -5.45 -12.07
N LEU A 165 -0.67 -5.12 -11.04
CA LEU A 165 -0.24 -6.06 -10.00
C LEU A 165 -1.00 -5.76 -8.72
N VAL A 166 -1.75 -6.74 -8.25
CA VAL A 166 -2.53 -6.70 -7.01
C VAL A 166 -2.10 -7.89 -6.15
N SER A 167 -1.77 -7.69 -4.89
CA SER A 167 -1.43 -8.76 -3.96
C SER A 167 -2.36 -8.85 -2.75
N ASP A 168 -3.48 -8.17 -2.81
CA ASP A 168 -4.56 -8.26 -1.83
C ASP A 168 -5.35 -9.55 -2.00
N THR A 169 -4.68 -10.67 -1.73
CA THR A 169 -5.20 -12.03 -1.91
C THR A 169 -4.62 -13.00 -0.89
N SER A 170 -5.26 -14.15 -0.72
CA SER A 170 -4.78 -15.22 0.15
C SER A 170 -3.80 -16.14 -0.57
N MET A 171 -2.84 -16.67 0.17
CA MET A 171 -2.04 -17.82 -0.27
C MET A 171 -2.84 -19.11 -0.08
N LEU A 172 -2.62 -20.13 -0.94
CA LEU A 172 -3.23 -21.45 -0.78
C LEU A 172 -2.76 -22.14 0.53
N SER A 173 -1.51 -21.93 0.92
CA SER A 173 -0.94 -22.36 2.19
C SER A 173 0.30 -21.54 2.50
N MET A 174 0.87 -21.71 3.71
CA MET A 174 2.13 -21.07 4.12
C MET A 174 3.32 -21.37 3.18
N GLN A 175 3.28 -22.44 2.43
CA GLN A 175 4.34 -22.89 1.53
C GLN A 175 3.96 -22.84 0.05
N THR A 176 2.71 -22.46 -0.25
CA THR A 176 2.20 -22.52 -1.63
C THR A 176 1.63 -21.14 -2.02
N PRO A 177 2.46 -20.27 -2.60
CA PRO A 177 1.96 -19.02 -3.16
C PRO A 177 1.06 -19.30 -4.36
N SER A 178 0.14 -18.39 -4.65
CA SER A 178 -0.71 -18.45 -5.83
C SER A 178 -0.58 -17.18 -6.66
N ILE A 179 -0.69 -17.33 -7.97
CA ILE A 179 -0.84 -16.25 -8.93
C ILE A 179 -2.12 -16.54 -9.69
N THR A 180 -3.03 -15.57 -9.72
CA THR A 180 -4.26 -15.60 -10.51
C THR A 180 -4.22 -14.51 -11.56
N CYS A 181 -4.74 -14.79 -12.77
CA CYS A 181 -4.80 -13.87 -13.92
C CYS A 181 -6.24 -13.75 -14.40
#